data_aa0a4f9952987b4263b978efbc9a9e6a
#
_entry.id   aa0a4f9952987b4263b978efbc9a9e6a
#
_cell.length_a   1.000
_cell.length_b   1.000
_cell.length_c   1.000
_cell.angle_alpha   90.00
_cell.angle_beta   90.00
_cell.angle_gamma   90.00
#
_symmetry.space_group_name_H-M   'P 1'
#
loop_
_entity.id
_entity.type
_entity.pdbx_description
1 polymer ?
#
loop_
_entity_poly.entity_id
_entity_poly.type
_entity_poly.pdbx_seq_one_letter_code
_entity_poly.pdbx_strand_id
1 'polypeptide(L)'
;MPQYLICMEIVFLGTGTSQGVPMIAQPKDGCDLNNPLNWRTRTSIHVEMGGHHIQVDAAPEFRMQCIQNEITQIDTFILTHSHADHILGMDDLRRFCDLNGGTALPVYSSKEGLQRIREIFPYAILNKPTIKGYPAFKLKEMPQVLEVPGGSIESVYLPHGPMRVLGLIFTEAETGKSFAYYTDCKEVGEEARLLAEGADVVILDGLRPEPHPSHMTVAEATQTAKEMDASLSFLTHMTYRVDHEATEASLPDNIRLAYDGLRVSW
;
A
#
# COMPACT_ATOMS: atom_id res chain seq x y z
N MET A 1 -13.42 -27.40 -14.94
CA MET A 1 -13.82 -26.00 -15.04
C MET A 1 -12.57 -25.24 -15.42
N PRO A 2 -12.57 -24.32 -16.38
CA PRO A 2 -11.39 -23.50 -16.61
C PRO A 2 -11.15 -22.71 -15.34
N GLN A 3 -9.99 -22.88 -14.72
CA GLN A 3 -9.47 -21.97 -13.72
C GLN A 3 -9.30 -20.63 -14.45
N TYR A 4 -10.15 -19.66 -14.15
CA TYR A 4 -9.86 -18.28 -14.55
C TYR A 4 -8.55 -17.94 -13.85
N LEU A 5 -7.48 -17.80 -14.62
CA LEU A 5 -6.23 -17.25 -14.10
C LEU A 5 -6.58 -15.84 -13.58
N ILE A 6 -6.41 -15.64 -12.29
CA ILE A 6 -6.43 -14.31 -11.71
C ILE A 6 -5.18 -13.63 -12.26
N CYS A 7 -5.36 -12.62 -13.12
CA CYS A 7 -4.24 -11.93 -13.74
C CYS A 7 -3.61 -10.92 -12.79
N MET A 8 -4.43 -10.29 -11.92
CA MET A 8 -3.97 -9.38 -10.87
C MET A 8 -4.88 -9.45 -9.64
N GLU A 9 -4.30 -9.46 -8.44
CA GLU A 9 -5.00 -9.35 -7.15
C GLU A 9 -4.32 -8.32 -6.25
N ILE A 10 -5.12 -7.50 -5.57
CA ILE A 10 -4.68 -6.63 -4.49
C ILE A 10 -5.26 -7.16 -3.18
N VAL A 11 -4.43 -7.28 -2.16
CA VAL A 11 -4.85 -7.55 -0.78
C VAL A 11 -4.51 -6.32 0.07
N PHE A 12 -5.51 -5.68 0.64
CA PHE A 12 -5.31 -4.61 1.62
C PHE A 12 -4.92 -5.24 2.95
N LEU A 13 -3.63 -5.23 3.27
CA LEU A 13 -3.12 -5.83 4.51
C LEU A 13 -3.46 -4.97 5.74
N GLY A 14 -3.43 -3.66 5.56
CA GLY A 14 -3.82 -2.68 6.54
C GLY A 14 -4.36 -1.42 5.87
N THR A 15 -5.31 -0.74 6.51
CA THR A 15 -6.04 0.40 5.96
C THR A 15 -6.12 1.60 6.91
N GLY A 16 -5.43 1.50 8.03
CA GLY A 16 -5.38 2.54 9.06
C GLY A 16 -4.20 3.48 8.91
N THR A 17 -4.36 4.66 9.47
CA THR A 17 -3.32 5.68 9.63
C THR A 17 -2.18 5.23 10.56
N SER A 18 -1.16 6.08 10.72
CA SER A 18 0.05 5.82 11.52
C SER A 18 -0.19 5.36 12.97
N GLN A 19 -1.35 5.64 13.55
CA GLN A 19 -1.72 5.19 14.90
C GLN A 19 -2.50 3.87 14.90
N GLY A 20 -2.98 3.42 13.75
CA GLY A 20 -3.94 2.31 13.66
C GLY A 20 -5.31 2.66 14.26
N VAL A 21 -6.27 1.73 14.13
CA VAL A 21 -7.58 1.84 14.76
C VAL A 21 -7.92 0.48 15.37
N PRO A 22 -8.24 0.39 16.69
CA PRO A 22 -8.23 1.49 17.66
C PRO A 22 -6.82 2.00 17.95
N MET A 23 -6.70 3.31 18.14
CA MET A 23 -5.44 3.88 18.62
C MET A 23 -5.30 3.73 20.14
N ILE A 24 -4.08 3.84 20.67
CA ILE A 24 -3.84 3.82 22.12
C ILE A 24 -4.66 4.95 22.77
N ALA A 25 -5.42 4.61 23.81
CA ALA A 25 -6.32 5.52 24.51
C ALA A 25 -7.33 6.24 23.60
N GLN A 26 -7.87 5.53 22.62
CA GLN A 26 -8.84 6.10 21.66
C GLN A 26 -10.03 6.76 22.40
N PRO A 27 -10.41 7.99 22.00
CA PRO A 27 -11.63 8.62 22.48
C PRO A 27 -12.89 7.81 22.16
N LYS A 28 -13.93 7.95 23.00
CA LYS A 28 -15.18 7.20 22.83
C LYS A 28 -16.10 7.73 21.73
N ASP A 29 -15.81 8.91 21.20
CA ASP A 29 -16.57 9.61 20.15
C ASP A 29 -16.10 9.25 18.72
N GLY A 30 -15.36 8.16 18.56
CA GLY A 30 -14.90 7.65 17.28
C GLY A 30 -15.84 6.62 16.65
N CYS A 31 -15.29 5.86 15.70
CA CYS A 31 -16.02 4.77 15.04
C CYS A 31 -16.44 3.67 16.01
N ASP A 32 -17.49 2.92 15.64
CA ASP A 32 -17.97 1.78 16.41
C ASP A 32 -17.01 0.59 16.36
N LEU A 33 -16.31 0.31 17.45
CA LEU A 33 -15.38 -0.80 17.57
C LEU A 33 -16.03 -2.18 17.66
N ASN A 34 -17.37 -2.27 17.74
CA ASN A 34 -18.08 -3.55 17.59
C ASN A 34 -18.16 -3.97 16.11
N ASN A 35 -18.03 -3.01 15.17
CA ASN A 35 -17.90 -3.33 13.77
C ASN A 35 -16.42 -3.68 13.45
N PRO A 36 -16.12 -4.94 13.05
CA PRO A 36 -14.74 -5.37 12.76
C PRO A 36 -14.08 -4.60 11.61
N LEU A 37 -14.86 -4.01 10.69
CA LEU A 37 -14.35 -3.19 9.59
C LEU A 37 -13.74 -1.85 10.05
N ASN A 38 -13.96 -1.48 11.31
CA ASN A 38 -13.34 -0.33 11.95
C ASN A 38 -12.01 -0.67 12.67
N TRP A 39 -11.61 -1.94 12.70
CA TRP A 39 -10.29 -2.35 13.18
C TRP A 39 -9.30 -2.30 12.02
N ARG A 40 -8.37 -1.35 12.06
CA ARG A 40 -7.46 -1.06 10.96
C ARG A 40 -6.02 -1.07 11.46
N THR A 41 -5.25 -2.02 10.99
CA THR A 41 -3.79 -1.99 11.12
C THR A 41 -3.21 -0.95 10.15
N ARG A 42 -1.95 -0.57 10.33
CA ARG A 42 -1.31 0.48 9.53
C ARG A 42 -1.19 0.07 8.08
N THR A 43 -1.32 1.06 7.20
CA THR A 43 -1.50 0.88 5.76
C THR A 43 -0.36 0.09 5.10
N SER A 44 -0.72 -0.95 4.38
CA SER A 44 0.12 -1.65 3.41
C SER A 44 -0.74 -2.50 2.48
N ILE A 45 -0.23 -2.83 1.28
CA ILE A 45 -0.90 -3.71 0.33
C ILE A 45 0.06 -4.79 -0.17
N HIS A 46 -0.53 -5.94 -0.51
CA HIS A 46 0.14 -7.00 -1.26
C HIS A 46 -0.49 -7.12 -2.63
N VAL A 47 0.32 -7.22 -3.67
CA VAL A 47 -0.13 -7.32 -5.07
C VAL A 47 0.43 -8.60 -5.67
N GLU A 48 -0.43 -9.41 -6.25
CA GLU A 48 -0.05 -10.48 -7.15
C GLU A 48 -0.38 -10.06 -8.59
N MET A 49 0.61 -10.10 -9.47
CA MET A 49 0.47 -9.71 -10.88
C MET A 49 1.23 -10.70 -11.75
N GLY A 50 0.50 -11.48 -12.56
CA GLY A 50 1.09 -12.52 -13.40
C GLY A 50 1.94 -13.54 -12.64
N GLY A 51 1.57 -13.87 -11.39
CA GLY A 51 2.31 -14.78 -10.51
C GLY A 51 3.55 -14.18 -9.85
N HIS A 52 3.79 -12.87 -10.01
CA HIS A 52 4.84 -12.12 -9.31
C HIS A 52 4.24 -11.38 -8.11
N HIS A 53 4.83 -11.57 -6.93
CA HIS A 53 4.32 -11.04 -5.68
C HIS A 53 5.08 -9.79 -5.24
N ILE A 54 4.37 -8.66 -5.14
CA ILE A 54 4.91 -7.36 -4.80
C ILE A 54 4.32 -6.92 -3.46
N GLN A 55 5.16 -6.63 -2.50
CA GLN A 55 4.75 -6.03 -1.24
C GLN A 55 5.03 -4.53 -1.28
N VAL A 56 4.00 -3.71 -0.99
CA VAL A 56 4.14 -2.26 -0.83
C VAL A 56 3.97 -1.91 0.63
N ASP A 57 5.02 -1.36 1.19
CA ASP A 57 5.19 -1.01 2.59
C ASP A 57 5.13 -2.22 3.56
N ALA A 58 5.73 -2.07 4.72
CA ALA A 58 5.73 -3.05 5.80
C ALA A 58 5.49 -2.34 7.13
N ALA A 59 4.22 -2.30 7.51
CA ALA A 59 3.77 -1.73 8.77
C ALA A 59 4.35 -2.45 9.99
N PRO A 60 4.35 -1.87 11.19
CA PRO A 60 4.73 -2.58 12.41
C PRO A 60 3.98 -3.91 12.64
N GLU A 61 2.75 -4.02 12.12
CA GLU A 61 1.93 -5.24 12.18
C GLU A 61 2.17 -6.21 11.02
N PHE A 62 3.11 -5.94 10.13
CA PHE A 62 3.34 -6.67 8.87
C PHE A 62 3.38 -8.20 9.04
N ARG A 63 4.05 -8.70 10.08
CA ARG A 63 4.05 -10.14 10.38
C ARG A 63 2.64 -10.69 10.58
N MET A 64 1.79 -10.00 11.36
CA MET A 64 0.42 -10.44 11.60
C MET A 64 -0.45 -10.27 10.36
N GLN A 65 -0.26 -9.19 9.62
CA GLN A 65 -0.93 -8.95 8.35
C GLN A 65 -0.67 -10.08 7.35
N CYS A 66 0.59 -10.52 7.20
CA CYS A 66 0.93 -11.66 6.34
C CYS A 66 0.29 -12.97 6.80
N ILE A 67 0.30 -13.26 8.11
CA ILE A 67 -0.28 -14.49 8.65
C ILE A 67 -1.80 -14.52 8.45
N GLN A 68 -2.48 -13.43 8.73
CA GLN A 68 -3.94 -13.32 8.62
C GLN A 68 -4.44 -13.41 7.18
N ASN A 69 -3.62 -12.94 6.24
CA ASN A 69 -3.97 -12.90 4.82
C ASN A 69 -3.28 -14.02 4.00
N GLU A 70 -2.62 -14.97 4.67
CA GLU A 70 -1.95 -16.12 4.05
C GLU A 70 -0.89 -15.73 3.00
N ILE A 71 -0.21 -14.59 3.21
CA ILE A 71 0.86 -14.16 2.31
C ILE A 71 2.09 -15.04 2.55
N THR A 72 2.44 -15.83 1.55
CA THR A 72 3.52 -16.82 1.62
C THR A 72 4.68 -16.53 0.66
N GLN A 73 4.53 -15.57 -0.24
CA GLN A 73 5.53 -15.19 -1.24
C GLN A 73 5.65 -13.67 -1.34
N ILE A 74 6.88 -13.17 -1.46
CA ILE A 74 7.20 -11.80 -1.85
C ILE A 74 8.47 -11.86 -2.70
N ASP A 75 8.38 -11.36 -3.92
CA ASP A 75 9.48 -11.36 -4.89
C ASP A 75 10.11 -9.97 -4.99
N THR A 76 9.32 -8.93 -4.75
CA THR A 76 9.74 -7.52 -4.79
C THR A 76 9.09 -6.74 -3.64
N PHE A 77 9.86 -5.87 -3.00
CA PHE A 77 9.37 -4.93 -2.00
C PHE A 77 9.53 -3.49 -2.49
N ILE A 78 8.48 -2.67 -2.31
CA ILE A 78 8.50 -1.24 -2.61
C ILE A 78 8.16 -0.48 -1.34
N LEU A 79 9.02 0.45 -0.92
CA LEU A 79 8.75 1.38 0.16
C LEU A 79 8.30 2.71 -0.46
N THR A 80 7.07 3.13 -0.17
CA THR A 80 6.53 4.41 -0.68
C THR A 80 7.26 5.60 -0.07
N HIS A 81 7.48 5.58 1.23
CA HIS A 81 8.22 6.60 1.97
C HIS A 81 8.69 6.10 3.34
N SER A 82 9.43 6.91 4.07
CA SER A 82 10.19 6.48 5.25
C SER A 82 9.52 6.72 6.61
N HIS A 83 8.22 6.98 6.68
CA HIS A 83 7.51 7.03 7.96
C HIS A 83 7.48 5.68 8.66
N ALA A 84 7.40 5.70 9.98
CA ALA A 84 7.52 4.52 10.84
C ALA A 84 6.47 3.45 10.53
N ASP A 85 5.26 3.86 10.23
CA ASP A 85 4.12 3.01 9.90
C ASP A 85 4.25 2.28 8.55
N HIS A 86 5.19 2.68 7.70
CA HIS A 86 5.47 2.05 6.40
C HIS A 86 6.76 1.23 6.39
N ILE A 87 7.72 1.51 7.29
CA ILE A 87 9.07 0.94 7.21
C ILE A 87 9.40 -0.05 8.34
N LEU A 88 8.81 0.09 9.55
CA LEU A 88 9.32 -0.62 10.72
C LEU A 88 9.05 -2.13 10.73
N GLY A 89 8.14 -2.63 9.91
CA GLY A 89 7.91 -4.07 9.74
C GLY A 89 8.87 -4.76 8.76
N MET A 90 9.78 -4.02 8.11
CA MET A 90 10.68 -4.58 7.10
C MET A 90 11.60 -5.69 7.62
N ASP A 91 11.89 -5.75 8.92
CA ASP A 91 12.71 -6.82 9.46
C ASP A 91 12.09 -8.23 9.26
N ASP A 92 10.75 -8.31 9.26
CA ASP A 92 10.02 -9.55 9.02
C ASP A 92 10.10 -10.07 7.57
N LEU A 93 10.57 -9.25 6.62
CA LEU A 93 10.89 -9.66 5.26
C LEU A 93 12.00 -10.75 5.22
N ARG A 94 12.73 -10.94 6.33
CA ARG A 94 13.70 -12.04 6.49
C ARG A 94 13.13 -13.41 6.15
N ARG A 95 11.85 -13.61 6.47
CA ARG A 95 11.20 -14.89 6.20
C ARG A 95 11.08 -15.15 4.70
N PHE A 96 10.81 -14.12 3.92
CA PHE A 96 10.70 -14.22 2.45
C PHE A 96 12.09 -14.39 1.81
N CYS A 97 13.15 -13.83 2.38
CA CYS A 97 14.52 -14.17 1.95
C CYS A 97 14.80 -15.66 2.07
N ASP A 98 14.37 -16.30 3.16
CA ASP A 98 14.50 -17.75 3.37
C ASP A 98 13.64 -18.54 2.36
N LEU A 99 12.39 -18.17 2.20
CA LEU A 99 11.44 -18.83 1.29
C LEU A 99 11.90 -18.74 -0.18
N ASN A 100 12.56 -17.64 -0.54
CA ASN A 100 13.15 -17.43 -1.86
C ASN A 100 14.55 -18.08 -2.00
N GLY A 101 14.82 -19.14 -1.25
CA GLY A 101 16.06 -19.94 -1.37
C GLY A 101 17.30 -19.28 -0.77
N GLY A 102 17.16 -18.35 0.18
CA GLY A 102 18.28 -17.65 0.82
C GLY A 102 18.86 -16.57 -0.09
N THR A 103 18.03 -15.86 -0.83
CA THR A 103 18.44 -14.74 -1.70
C THR A 103 18.09 -13.40 -1.07
N ALA A 104 18.79 -12.34 -1.48
CA ALA A 104 18.44 -10.98 -1.10
C ALA A 104 17.18 -10.52 -1.82
N LEU A 105 16.24 -9.95 -1.07
CA LEU A 105 15.01 -9.39 -1.63
C LEU A 105 15.31 -8.06 -2.35
N PRO A 106 14.88 -7.87 -3.60
CA PRO A 106 14.90 -6.57 -4.26
C PRO A 106 14.00 -5.58 -3.51
N VAL A 107 14.57 -4.44 -3.13
CA VAL A 107 13.88 -3.37 -2.38
C VAL A 107 14.01 -2.08 -3.15
N TYR A 108 12.88 -1.52 -3.57
CA TYR A 108 12.81 -0.27 -4.31
C TYR A 108 12.24 0.86 -3.44
N SER A 109 12.76 2.05 -3.59
CA SER A 109 12.24 3.26 -2.94
C SER A 109 12.86 4.53 -3.56
N SER A 110 12.44 5.70 -3.08
CA SER A 110 13.14 6.95 -3.35
C SER A 110 14.55 6.95 -2.73
N LYS A 111 15.40 7.89 -3.13
CA LYS A 111 16.75 8.07 -2.53
C LYS A 111 16.67 8.24 -1.01
N GLU A 112 15.73 9.04 -0.55
CA GLU A 112 15.48 9.32 0.86
C GLU A 112 15.01 8.06 1.61
N GLY A 113 14.09 7.29 1.00
CA GLY A 113 13.63 6.02 1.55
C GLY A 113 14.77 5.00 1.67
N LEU A 114 15.59 4.86 0.62
CA LEU A 114 16.76 3.98 0.65
C LEU A 114 17.81 4.39 1.69
N GLN A 115 18.02 5.69 1.86
CA GLN A 115 18.89 6.20 2.91
C GLN A 115 18.36 5.81 4.30
N ARG A 116 17.07 5.98 4.53
CA ARG A 116 16.43 5.62 5.80
C ARG A 116 16.50 4.13 6.09
N ILE A 117 16.31 3.27 5.08
CA ILE A 117 16.49 1.82 5.22
C ILE A 117 17.93 1.49 5.68
N ARG A 118 18.95 2.13 5.12
CA ARG A 118 20.35 1.93 5.55
C ARG A 118 20.60 2.32 7.00
N GLU A 119 19.92 3.37 7.47
CA GLU A 119 20.05 3.85 8.85
C GLU A 119 19.38 2.91 9.86
N ILE A 120 18.18 2.42 9.53
CA ILE A 120 17.38 1.58 10.44
C ILE A 120 17.88 0.11 10.41
N PHE A 121 18.18 -0.41 9.21
CA PHE A 121 18.51 -1.83 8.99
C PHE A 121 19.93 -2.02 8.39
N PRO A 122 20.99 -1.42 8.93
CA PRO A 122 22.34 -1.52 8.35
C PRO A 122 22.83 -2.96 8.23
N TYR A 123 22.38 -3.84 9.11
CA TYR A 123 22.72 -5.27 9.12
C TYR A 123 22.06 -6.07 7.99
N ALA A 124 20.99 -5.55 7.38
CA ALA A 124 20.24 -6.21 6.32
C ALA A 124 20.70 -5.79 4.90
N ILE A 125 21.63 -4.84 4.78
CA ILE A 125 22.08 -4.35 3.45
C ILE A 125 23.18 -5.28 2.94
N LEU A 126 22.75 -6.39 2.36
CA LEU A 126 23.59 -7.50 1.94
C LEU A 126 23.18 -8.03 0.57
N ASN A 127 24.11 -8.62 -0.18
CA ASN A 127 23.81 -9.28 -1.45
C ASN A 127 23.12 -10.65 -1.28
N LYS A 128 23.23 -11.24 -0.09
CA LYS A 128 22.56 -12.49 0.33
C LYS A 128 22.53 -12.56 1.85
N PRO A 129 21.59 -13.30 2.46
CA PRO A 129 21.58 -13.56 3.89
C PRO A 129 22.90 -14.21 4.35
N THR A 130 23.42 -13.82 5.51
CA THR A 130 24.62 -14.41 6.11
C THR A 130 24.37 -15.81 6.65
N ILE A 131 23.20 -16.02 7.21
CA ILE A 131 22.69 -17.30 7.72
C ILE A 131 21.18 -17.36 7.46
N LYS A 132 20.62 -18.59 7.57
CA LYS A 132 19.16 -18.79 7.51
C LYS A 132 18.45 -17.96 8.60
N GLY A 133 17.35 -17.32 8.23
CA GLY A 133 16.58 -16.46 9.11
C GLY A 133 17.12 -15.03 9.22
N TYR A 134 18.13 -14.66 8.43
CA TYR A 134 18.68 -13.31 8.42
C TYR A 134 18.18 -12.52 7.20
N PRO A 135 17.77 -11.26 7.35
CA PRO A 135 17.32 -10.46 6.21
C PRO A 135 18.49 -10.08 5.31
N ALA A 136 18.21 -9.97 4.02
CA ALA A 136 19.11 -9.35 3.06
C ALA A 136 18.31 -8.54 2.05
N PHE A 137 18.65 -7.26 1.90
CA PHE A 137 17.97 -6.31 1.04
C PHE A 137 18.91 -5.80 -0.05
N LYS A 138 18.52 -6.02 -1.31
CA LYS A 138 19.19 -5.43 -2.47
C LYS A 138 18.53 -4.12 -2.82
N LEU A 139 19.05 -3.03 -2.27
CA LEU A 139 18.48 -1.70 -2.42
C LEU A 139 18.65 -1.16 -3.84
N LYS A 140 17.57 -0.65 -4.42
CA LYS A 140 17.53 -0.04 -5.74
C LYS A 140 16.66 1.21 -5.72
N GLU A 141 17.10 2.27 -6.39
CA GLU A 141 16.25 3.44 -6.60
C GLU A 141 15.07 3.07 -7.49
N MET A 142 13.87 3.53 -7.13
CA MET A 142 12.67 3.29 -7.92
C MET A 142 12.80 4.03 -9.27
N PRO A 143 12.77 3.33 -10.40
CA PRO A 143 12.77 3.97 -11.70
C PRO A 143 11.39 4.56 -12.02
N GLN A 144 11.29 5.39 -13.04
CA GLN A 144 9.99 5.87 -13.52
C GLN A 144 9.08 4.71 -13.93
N VAL A 145 9.64 3.70 -14.60
CA VAL A 145 8.95 2.45 -14.95
C VAL A 145 9.80 1.29 -14.48
N LEU A 146 9.24 0.44 -13.63
CA LEU A 146 9.83 -0.81 -13.18
C LEU A 146 9.12 -1.97 -13.90
N GLU A 147 9.83 -2.63 -14.79
CA GLU A 147 9.37 -3.89 -15.39
C GLU A 147 9.53 -5.04 -14.40
N VAL A 148 8.48 -5.83 -14.23
CA VAL A 148 8.44 -7.05 -13.42
C VAL A 148 7.80 -8.19 -14.22
N PRO A 149 8.03 -9.45 -13.84
CA PRO A 149 7.23 -10.54 -14.38
C PRO A 149 5.74 -10.25 -14.22
N GLY A 150 4.97 -10.38 -15.32
CA GLY A 150 3.53 -10.13 -15.34
C GLY A 150 3.09 -8.69 -15.60
N GLY A 151 4.01 -7.70 -15.69
CA GLY A 151 3.60 -6.32 -16.00
C GLY A 151 4.62 -5.25 -15.66
N SER A 152 4.13 -4.05 -15.46
CA SER A 152 4.96 -2.88 -15.12
C SER A 152 4.39 -2.08 -13.94
N ILE A 153 5.26 -1.34 -13.28
CA ILE A 153 4.91 -0.44 -12.18
C ILE A 153 5.50 0.93 -12.50
N GLU A 154 4.63 1.89 -12.79
CA GLU A 154 5.06 3.28 -12.96
C GLU A 154 5.05 4.01 -11.62
N SER A 155 5.97 4.96 -11.43
CA SER A 155 6.07 5.73 -10.21
C SER A 155 6.01 7.22 -10.46
N VAL A 156 5.31 7.93 -9.56
CA VAL A 156 5.20 9.39 -9.55
C VAL A 156 5.36 9.91 -8.13
N TYR A 157 5.83 11.14 -7.97
CA TYR A 157 5.95 11.76 -6.66
C TYR A 157 4.69 12.55 -6.29
N LEU A 158 4.11 12.24 -5.11
CA LEU A 158 2.96 12.92 -4.54
C LEU A 158 3.37 13.76 -3.31
N PRO A 159 2.70 14.91 -3.05
CA PRO A 159 3.02 15.76 -1.91
C PRO A 159 2.49 15.17 -0.59
N HIS A 160 3.35 15.14 0.43
CA HIS A 160 3.03 14.67 1.77
C HIS A 160 3.66 15.60 2.83
N GLY A 161 3.04 16.73 3.10
CA GLY A 161 3.62 17.78 3.95
C GLY A 161 4.96 18.27 3.39
N PRO A 162 6.07 18.22 4.17
CA PRO A 162 7.38 18.61 3.68
C PRO A 162 8.08 17.54 2.81
N MET A 163 7.50 16.34 2.73
CA MET A 163 8.04 15.19 2.02
C MET A 163 7.32 14.96 0.69
N ARG A 164 7.89 14.08 -0.11
CA ARG A 164 7.21 13.44 -1.25
C ARG A 164 7.18 11.93 -1.04
N VAL A 165 6.09 11.32 -1.45
CA VAL A 165 5.89 9.87 -1.41
C VAL A 165 5.79 9.32 -2.82
N LEU A 166 6.06 8.04 -3.00
CA LEU A 166 5.84 7.37 -4.28
C LEU A 166 4.37 7.00 -4.41
N GLY A 167 3.69 7.57 -5.40
CA GLY A 167 2.48 7.01 -5.98
C GLY A 167 2.88 5.95 -7.00
N LEU A 168 2.11 4.87 -7.08
CA LEU A 168 2.42 3.71 -7.91
C LEU A 168 1.23 3.38 -8.81
N ILE A 169 1.51 3.08 -10.08
CA ILE A 169 0.52 2.59 -11.04
C ILE A 169 0.97 1.22 -11.51
N PHE A 170 0.16 0.21 -11.28
CA PHE A 170 0.40 -1.17 -11.68
C PHE A 170 -0.38 -1.47 -12.94
N THR A 171 0.28 -2.03 -13.94
CA THR A 171 -0.36 -2.46 -15.21
C THR A 171 0.02 -3.90 -15.50
N GLU A 172 -0.98 -4.77 -15.56
CA GLU A 172 -0.82 -6.18 -15.90
C GLU A 172 -0.65 -6.33 -17.42
N ALA A 173 0.33 -7.12 -17.84
CA ALA A 173 0.78 -7.16 -19.24
C ALA A 173 -0.17 -7.88 -20.20
N GLU A 174 -0.91 -8.90 -19.73
CA GLU A 174 -1.73 -9.75 -20.58
C GLU A 174 -3.10 -9.12 -20.88
N THR A 175 -3.71 -8.51 -19.88
CA THR A 175 -5.05 -7.91 -19.95
C THR A 175 -5.03 -6.40 -20.13
N GLY A 176 -3.92 -5.75 -19.79
CA GLY A 176 -3.82 -4.28 -19.70
C GLY A 176 -4.59 -3.68 -18.52
N LYS A 177 -5.09 -4.52 -17.61
CA LYS A 177 -5.76 -4.05 -16.39
C LYS A 177 -4.79 -3.32 -15.48
N SER A 178 -5.25 -2.22 -14.89
CA SER A 178 -4.39 -1.36 -14.12
C SER A 178 -5.06 -0.79 -12.87
N PHE A 179 -4.24 -0.45 -11.88
CA PHE A 179 -4.68 0.33 -10.73
C PHE A 179 -3.63 1.34 -10.28
N ALA A 180 -4.11 2.46 -9.73
CA ALA A 180 -3.26 3.45 -9.09
C ALA A 180 -3.36 3.35 -7.56
N TYR A 181 -2.21 3.39 -6.87
CA TYR A 181 -2.08 3.40 -5.42
C TYR A 181 -1.44 4.72 -4.98
N TYR A 182 -2.25 5.64 -4.49
CA TYR A 182 -1.90 7.01 -4.12
C TYR A 182 -2.29 7.26 -2.67
N THR A 183 -1.52 6.66 -1.76
CA THR A 183 -1.71 6.84 -0.31
C THR A 183 -0.71 7.80 0.28
N ASP A 184 -1.03 8.31 1.47
CA ASP A 184 -0.23 9.28 2.21
C ASP A 184 0.07 10.54 1.41
N CYS A 185 -0.96 11.08 0.75
CA CYS A 185 -0.77 12.29 -0.04
C CYS A 185 -1.83 13.35 0.26
N LYS A 186 -1.43 14.63 0.13
CA LYS A 186 -2.34 15.76 0.30
C LYS A 186 -3.20 16.00 -0.93
N GLU A 187 -2.68 15.68 -2.10
CA GLU A 187 -3.38 15.88 -3.37
C GLU A 187 -2.80 15.00 -4.47
N VAL A 188 -3.58 14.75 -5.49
CA VAL A 188 -3.17 14.09 -6.72
C VAL A 188 -3.04 15.15 -7.81
N GLY A 189 -1.80 15.53 -8.15
CA GLY A 189 -1.50 16.53 -9.17
C GLY A 189 -1.77 16.03 -10.59
N GLU A 190 -1.66 16.94 -11.58
CA GLU A 190 -1.97 16.66 -12.98
C GLU A 190 -1.15 15.49 -13.56
N GLU A 191 0.16 15.44 -13.28
CA GLU A 191 1.03 14.34 -13.73
C GLU A 191 0.55 12.97 -13.23
N ALA A 192 0.20 12.87 -11.95
CA ALA A 192 -0.29 11.63 -11.36
C ALA A 192 -1.65 11.22 -11.90
N ARG A 193 -2.52 12.20 -12.19
CA ARG A 193 -3.84 11.94 -12.82
C ARG A 193 -3.68 11.43 -14.24
N LEU A 194 -2.80 12.02 -15.03
CA LEU A 194 -2.52 11.59 -16.40
C LEU A 194 -1.94 10.17 -16.44
N LEU A 195 -1.02 9.83 -15.52
CA LEU A 195 -0.45 8.49 -15.43
C LEU A 195 -1.48 7.42 -15.03
N ALA A 196 -2.50 7.79 -14.26
CA ALA A 196 -3.58 6.90 -13.85
C ALA A 196 -4.84 7.00 -14.76
N GLU A 197 -4.75 7.71 -15.89
CA GLU A 197 -5.86 7.83 -16.82
C GLU A 197 -6.25 6.45 -17.38
N GLY A 198 -7.53 6.09 -17.23
CA GLY A 198 -8.05 4.80 -17.66
C GLY A 198 -7.77 3.63 -16.71
N ALA A 199 -7.21 3.88 -15.52
CA ALA A 199 -7.06 2.86 -14.50
C ALA A 199 -8.42 2.25 -14.10
N ASP A 200 -8.48 0.92 -13.98
CA ASP A 200 -9.69 0.22 -13.55
C ASP A 200 -10.03 0.50 -12.09
N VAL A 201 -8.99 0.61 -11.25
CA VAL A 201 -9.12 0.88 -9.82
C VAL A 201 -8.19 2.01 -9.40
N VAL A 202 -8.69 2.89 -8.51
CA VAL A 202 -7.88 3.95 -7.88
C VAL A 202 -7.99 3.82 -6.36
N ILE A 203 -6.84 3.81 -5.67
CA ILE A 203 -6.75 3.73 -4.22
C ILE A 203 -6.16 5.05 -3.72
N LEU A 204 -6.91 5.76 -2.87
CA LEU A 204 -6.59 7.10 -2.40
C LEU A 204 -6.49 7.19 -0.88
N ASP A 205 -5.67 8.12 -0.41
CA ASP A 205 -5.66 8.56 0.99
C ASP A 205 -7.01 9.19 1.36
N GLY A 206 -7.66 8.73 2.42
CA GLY A 206 -8.93 9.25 2.91
C GLY A 206 -8.92 9.39 4.42
N LEU A 207 -7.97 10.17 4.95
CA LEU A 207 -7.56 10.16 6.36
C LEU A 207 -8.71 10.32 7.36
N ARG A 208 -9.53 11.38 7.21
CA ARG A 208 -10.59 11.77 8.14
C ARG A 208 -11.46 12.88 7.57
N PRO A 209 -12.61 13.22 8.20
CA PRO A 209 -13.46 14.34 7.74
C PRO A 209 -12.79 15.72 7.82
N GLU A 210 -11.96 15.97 8.84
CA GLU A 210 -11.37 17.28 9.09
C GLU A 210 -10.09 17.48 8.26
N PRO A 211 -9.78 18.72 7.83
CA PRO A 211 -8.58 19.04 7.06
C PRO A 211 -7.28 18.61 7.75
N HIS A 212 -6.32 18.21 6.94
CA HIS A 212 -4.97 17.83 7.38
C HIS A 212 -3.92 18.44 6.42
N PRO A 213 -2.74 18.86 6.91
CA PRO A 213 -1.74 19.53 6.07
C PRO A 213 -1.03 18.59 5.07
N SER A 214 -1.02 17.28 5.32
CA SER A 214 -0.28 16.30 4.51
C SER A 214 -1.13 15.17 3.93
N HIS A 215 -2.42 15.10 4.25
CA HIS A 215 -3.33 14.05 3.80
C HIS A 215 -4.62 14.64 3.24
N MET A 216 -5.28 13.88 2.39
CA MET A 216 -6.64 14.21 1.94
C MET A 216 -7.65 13.89 3.04
N THR A 217 -8.68 14.73 3.13
CA THR A 217 -9.91 14.38 3.84
C THR A 217 -10.71 13.35 3.02
N VAL A 218 -11.66 12.66 3.65
CA VAL A 218 -12.61 11.78 2.94
C VAL A 218 -13.31 12.54 1.81
N ALA A 219 -13.70 13.81 2.03
CA ALA A 219 -14.36 14.62 1.02
C ALA A 219 -13.43 15.00 -0.16
N GLU A 220 -12.19 15.40 0.12
CA GLU A 220 -11.17 15.68 -0.91
C GLU A 220 -10.86 14.42 -1.73
N ALA A 221 -10.67 13.27 -1.07
CA ALA A 221 -10.43 12.00 -1.73
C ALA A 221 -11.62 11.55 -2.61
N THR A 222 -12.85 11.71 -2.10
CA THR A 222 -14.08 11.43 -2.87
C THR A 222 -14.18 12.30 -4.12
N GLN A 223 -13.83 13.59 -4.00
CA GLN A 223 -13.83 14.49 -5.15
C GLN A 223 -12.73 14.10 -6.16
N THR A 224 -11.53 13.78 -5.69
CA THR A 224 -10.43 13.30 -6.54
C THR A 224 -10.80 12.00 -7.26
N ALA A 225 -11.41 11.03 -6.56
CA ALA A 225 -11.90 9.79 -7.17
C ALA A 225 -12.91 10.03 -8.31
N LYS A 226 -13.85 10.95 -8.11
CA LYS A 226 -14.81 11.36 -9.17
C LYS A 226 -14.11 11.97 -10.39
N GLU A 227 -13.08 12.79 -10.16
CA GLU A 227 -12.33 13.44 -11.24
C GLU A 227 -11.44 12.49 -12.00
N MET A 228 -10.96 11.41 -11.35
CA MET A 228 -10.18 10.35 -11.98
C MET A 228 -11.03 9.34 -12.75
N ASP A 229 -12.35 9.31 -12.49
CA ASP A 229 -13.38 8.53 -13.22
C ASP A 229 -13.05 7.04 -13.41
N ALA A 230 -12.38 6.42 -12.40
CA ALA A 230 -12.11 4.99 -12.41
C ALA A 230 -13.39 4.18 -12.19
N SER A 231 -13.43 2.95 -12.70
CA SER A 231 -14.57 2.05 -12.52
C SER A 231 -14.87 1.78 -11.04
N LEU A 232 -13.83 1.73 -10.22
CA LEU A 232 -13.93 1.53 -8.77
C LEU A 232 -12.83 2.32 -8.06
N SER A 233 -13.16 2.94 -6.94
CA SER A 233 -12.18 3.63 -6.10
C SER A 233 -12.26 3.17 -4.66
N PHE A 234 -11.11 3.09 -3.98
CA PHE A 234 -11.02 2.77 -2.56
C PHE A 234 -10.35 3.89 -1.79
N LEU A 235 -10.91 4.24 -0.62
CA LEU A 235 -10.26 5.12 0.33
C LEU A 235 -9.57 4.28 1.42
N THR A 236 -8.35 4.65 1.76
CA THR A 236 -7.50 3.97 2.75
C THR A 236 -6.82 4.97 3.69
N HIS A 237 -5.93 4.52 4.56
CA HIS A 237 -5.16 5.32 5.52
C HIS A 237 -6.04 6.09 6.52
N MET A 238 -7.13 5.47 6.97
CA MET A 238 -8.19 6.11 7.75
C MET A 238 -7.90 6.14 9.25
N THR A 239 -8.35 7.22 9.91
CA THR A 239 -8.34 7.34 11.37
C THR A 239 -9.60 6.74 12.01
N TYR A 240 -9.63 6.70 13.36
CA TYR A 240 -10.81 6.33 14.15
C TYR A 240 -12.02 7.26 13.97
N ARG A 241 -11.85 8.40 13.27
CA ARG A 241 -12.94 9.32 12.97
C ARG A 241 -13.74 8.93 11.72
N VAL A 242 -13.31 7.90 11.03
CA VAL A 242 -14.00 7.34 9.87
C VAL A 242 -14.70 6.04 10.29
N ASP A 243 -15.98 6.13 10.62
CA ASP A 243 -16.80 4.94 10.81
C ASP A 243 -17.10 4.29 9.46
N HIS A 244 -16.87 3.00 9.34
CA HIS A 244 -16.95 2.30 8.05
C HIS A 244 -18.36 2.36 7.47
N GLU A 245 -19.36 1.92 8.23
CA GLU A 245 -20.73 1.80 7.75
C GLU A 245 -21.34 3.17 7.45
N ALA A 246 -21.22 4.11 8.39
CA ALA A 246 -21.79 5.45 8.23
C ALA A 246 -21.14 6.23 7.09
N THR A 247 -19.83 6.10 6.92
CA THR A 247 -19.12 6.81 5.84
C THR A 247 -19.41 6.16 4.50
N GLU A 248 -19.33 4.84 4.37
CA GLU A 248 -19.61 4.12 3.13
C GLU A 248 -21.01 4.40 2.61
N ALA A 249 -22.02 4.46 3.48
CA ALA A 249 -23.40 4.80 3.12
C ALA A 249 -23.55 6.22 2.51
N SER A 250 -22.58 7.10 2.71
CA SER A 250 -22.57 8.47 2.17
C SER A 250 -21.78 8.63 0.86
N LEU A 251 -21.00 7.60 0.48
CA LEU A 251 -20.18 7.64 -0.72
C LEU A 251 -20.97 7.28 -1.99
N PRO A 252 -20.53 7.70 -3.18
CA PRO A 252 -21.05 7.19 -4.45
C PRO A 252 -20.85 5.69 -4.58
N ASP A 253 -21.67 5.00 -5.36
CA ASP A 253 -21.68 3.54 -5.51
C ASP A 253 -20.34 2.94 -5.97
N ASN A 254 -19.56 3.71 -6.73
CA ASN A 254 -18.25 3.29 -7.22
C ASN A 254 -17.06 3.73 -6.33
N ILE A 255 -17.31 4.31 -5.16
CA ILE A 255 -16.28 4.70 -4.19
C ILE A 255 -16.57 3.97 -2.88
N ARG A 256 -15.60 3.19 -2.41
CA ARG A 256 -15.72 2.33 -1.23
C ARG A 256 -14.65 2.66 -0.20
N LEU A 257 -14.88 2.26 1.04
CA LEU A 257 -13.81 2.22 2.03
C LEU A 257 -13.08 0.87 1.96
N ALA A 258 -11.76 0.91 1.94
CA ALA A 258 -10.97 -0.30 2.14
C ALA A 258 -11.06 -0.77 3.60
N TYR A 259 -10.83 -2.06 3.82
CA TYR A 259 -10.71 -2.66 5.16
C TYR A 259 -9.63 -3.74 5.15
N ASP A 260 -9.09 -4.05 6.33
CA ASP A 260 -8.03 -5.03 6.47
C ASP A 260 -8.50 -6.41 6.00
N GLY A 261 -7.77 -7.02 5.08
CA GLY A 261 -8.11 -8.30 4.47
C GLY A 261 -9.00 -8.22 3.22
N LEU A 262 -9.41 -7.01 2.77
CA LEU A 262 -10.12 -6.85 1.50
C LEU A 262 -9.25 -7.34 0.35
N ARG A 263 -9.84 -8.16 -0.53
CA ARG A 263 -9.23 -8.63 -1.77
C ARG A 263 -10.00 -8.09 -2.97
N VAL A 264 -9.26 -7.59 -3.95
CA VAL A 264 -9.79 -7.12 -5.23
C VAL A 264 -9.01 -7.82 -6.33
N SER A 265 -9.70 -8.54 -7.21
CA SER A 265 -9.07 -9.33 -8.27
C SER A 265 -9.81 -9.17 -9.60
N TRP A 266 -9.07 -9.23 -10.72
CA TRP A 266 -9.57 -9.18 -12.08
C TRP A 266 -8.61 -9.80 -13.11
#